data_a0cf3351b4f28e1d4492b8fb943e551c
#
_entry.id   a0cf3351b4f28e1d4492b8fb943e551c
#
_cell.length_a   1.000
_cell.length_b   1.000
_cell.length_c   1.000
_cell.angle_alpha   90.00
_cell.angle_beta   90.00
_cell.angle_gamma   90.00
#
_symmetry.space_group_name_H-M   'P 1'
#
loop_
_entity.id
_entity.type
_entity.pdbx_description
1 polymer ?
#
loop_
_entity_poly.entity_id
_entity_poly.type
_entity_poly.pdbx_seq_one_letter_code
_entity_poly.pdbx_strand_id
1 'polypeptide(L)'
;MTFARLREGWERFFFAPQSPTPMAVFRILYGTCVTVTLILLHPEWLDWFGVHSWVTLSTMTRVEPGVRLNLFTVMPQNDAWIAVFFWIFLCFAVLLTVGLWTRLSSIAVFVCVASIQQRNLYILHGGDVFLRVTGFFLMFAPAGAALSVDRLIRVRRKLEGAEIEPRAPWAQRMIQFELALLYFSSFLWKIKGAPWLNGTALFYVFHMHAIQRFPLPGWTQQLWILKLATWYTLALEFSLGVLIWFRPFRYPLLVLGLLFHLSIEYSLNIPMFEWDVLIAYVLFIDPADLQCMGRVAVQFLLRRSRRTASV
;
A
#
# COMPACT_ATOMS: atom_id res chain seq x y z
N MET A 1 -19.85 14.85 27.46
CA MET A 1 -19.57 13.44 27.05
C MET A 1 -18.83 12.78 28.20
N THR A 2 -19.38 11.74 28.86
CA THR A 2 -18.73 11.10 30.01
C THR A 2 -17.52 10.28 29.56
N PHE A 3 -16.44 10.25 30.35
CA PHE A 3 -15.22 9.47 30.10
C PHE A 3 -15.53 7.98 29.79
N ALA A 4 -16.54 7.42 30.46
CA ALA A 4 -17.02 6.07 30.19
C ALA A 4 -17.49 5.84 28.74
N ARG A 5 -18.26 6.79 28.17
CA ARG A 5 -18.73 6.70 26.76
C ARG A 5 -17.60 6.83 25.76
N LEU A 6 -16.58 7.63 26.04
CA LEU A 6 -15.38 7.74 25.19
C LEU A 6 -14.59 6.42 25.20
N ARG A 7 -14.41 5.83 26.38
CA ARG A 7 -13.75 4.54 26.53
C ARG A 7 -14.49 3.42 25.81
N GLU A 8 -15.81 3.33 25.97
CA GLU A 8 -16.64 2.35 25.25
C GLU A 8 -16.56 2.54 23.73
N GLY A 9 -16.58 3.79 23.26
CA GLY A 9 -16.41 4.11 21.83
C GLY A 9 -15.06 3.65 21.31
N TRP A 10 -13.99 3.90 22.06
CA TRP A 10 -12.63 3.45 21.76
C TRP A 10 -12.52 1.94 21.71
N GLU A 11 -12.98 1.24 22.75
CA GLU A 11 -12.96 -0.22 22.83
C GLU A 11 -13.75 -0.85 21.68
N ARG A 12 -14.91 -0.31 21.35
CA ARG A 12 -15.73 -0.76 20.21
C ARG A 12 -15.02 -0.53 18.89
N PHE A 13 -14.39 0.60 18.68
CA PHE A 13 -13.75 0.94 17.42
C PHE A 13 -12.51 0.07 17.14
N PHE A 14 -11.66 -0.14 18.14
CA PHE A 14 -10.39 -0.85 17.95
C PHE A 14 -10.47 -2.35 18.21
N PHE A 15 -11.36 -2.79 19.10
CA PHE A 15 -11.30 -4.15 19.62
C PHE A 15 -12.58 -4.98 19.41
N ALA A 16 -13.70 -4.37 19.03
CA ALA A 16 -14.91 -5.17 18.72
C ALA A 16 -14.61 -6.11 17.55
N PRO A 17 -14.77 -7.43 17.73
CA PRO A 17 -14.40 -8.41 16.72
C PRO A 17 -15.11 -8.17 15.38
N GLN A 18 -14.38 -8.23 14.28
CA GLN A 18 -14.86 -8.06 12.92
C GLN A 18 -14.27 -9.16 12.03
N SER A 19 -14.87 -9.37 10.86
CA SER A 19 -14.32 -10.31 9.87
C SER A 19 -12.90 -9.88 9.45
N PRO A 20 -11.91 -10.79 9.50
CA PRO A 20 -10.54 -10.50 9.06
C PRO A 20 -10.38 -10.49 7.52
N THR A 21 -11.45 -10.66 6.76
CA THR A 21 -11.41 -10.72 5.29
C THR A 21 -10.77 -9.49 4.65
N PRO A 22 -11.09 -8.22 5.02
CA PRO A 22 -10.42 -7.06 4.45
C PRO A 22 -8.91 -7.08 4.67
N MET A 23 -8.46 -7.46 5.86
CA MET A 23 -7.04 -7.58 6.19
C MET A 23 -6.34 -8.69 5.40
N ALA A 24 -7.03 -9.80 5.16
CA ALA A 24 -6.50 -10.88 4.33
C ALA A 24 -6.35 -10.46 2.85
N VAL A 25 -7.32 -9.71 2.31
CA VAL A 25 -7.22 -9.14 0.95
C VAL A 25 -6.10 -8.10 0.90
N PHE A 26 -6.01 -7.22 1.89
CA PHE A 26 -4.91 -6.26 1.99
C PHE A 26 -3.54 -6.97 2.00
N ARG A 27 -3.36 -8.04 2.77
CA ARG A 27 -2.13 -8.83 2.76
C ARG A 27 -1.77 -9.35 1.36
N ILE A 28 -2.77 -9.88 0.63
CA ILE A 28 -2.55 -10.38 -0.74
C ILE A 28 -2.07 -9.23 -1.64
N LEU A 29 -2.76 -8.10 -1.61
CA LEU A 29 -2.41 -6.93 -2.41
C LEU A 29 -1.05 -6.37 -2.02
N TYR A 30 -0.76 -6.23 -0.73
CA TYR A 30 0.52 -5.77 -0.19
C TYR A 30 1.67 -6.69 -0.64
N GLY A 31 1.54 -7.99 -0.44
CA GLY A 31 2.56 -8.96 -0.88
C GLY A 31 2.74 -8.94 -2.40
N THR A 32 1.66 -8.74 -3.17
CA THR A 32 1.72 -8.59 -4.62
C THR A 32 2.47 -7.31 -5.01
N CYS A 33 2.18 -6.16 -4.40
CA CYS A 33 2.92 -4.92 -4.66
C CYS A 33 4.41 -5.09 -4.40
N VAL A 34 4.79 -5.64 -3.23
CA VAL A 34 6.19 -5.90 -2.91
C VAL A 34 6.83 -6.86 -3.91
N THR A 35 6.14 -7.93 -4.30
CA THR A 35 6.63 -8.91 -5.29
C THR A 35 6.86 -8.24 -6.65
N VAL A 36 5.90 -7.45 -7.12
CA VAL A 36 6.00 -6.71 -8.40
C VAL A 36 7.14 -5.70 -8.35
N THR A 37 7.25 -4.93 -7.27
CA THR A 37 8.37 -3.98 -7.07
C THR A 37 9.72 -4.67 -7.17
N LEU A 38 9.88 -5.84 -6.53
CA LEU A 38 11.11 -6.61 -6.60
C LEU A 38 11.40 -7.12 -8.01
N ILE A 39 10.39 -7.62 -8.73
CA ILE A 39 10.55 -8.08 -10.12
C ILE A 39 10.98 -6.93 -11.03
N LEU A 40 10.36 -5.76 -10.89
CA LEU A 40 10.71 -4.56 -11.66
C LEU A 40 12.12 -4.06 -11.34
N LEU A 41 12.55 -4.17 -10.08
CA LEU A 41 13.83 -3.71 -9.61
C LEU A 41 14.98 -4.72 -9.88
N HIS A 42 14.64 -5.99 -10.19
CA HIS A 42 15.64 -7.06 -10.37
C HIS A 42 16.74 -6.74 -11.38
N PRO A 43 16.47 -6.19 -12.58
CA PRO A 43 17.51 -5.90 -13.56
C PRO A 43 18.59 -4.93 -13.06
N GLU A 44 18.21 -3.98 -12.22
CA GLU A 44 19.07 -2.91 -11.69
C GLU A 44 19.42 -3.14 -10.20
N TRP A 45 19.14 -4.33 -9.64
CA TRP A 45 19.28 -4.59 -8.20
C TRP A 45 20.68 -4.28 -7.67
N LEU A 46 21.73 -4.71 -8.36
CA LEU A 46 23.10 -4.47 -7.94
C LEU A 46 23.56 -3.04 -8.21
N ASP A 47 22.98 -2.36 -9.20
CA ASP A 47 23.26 -0.95 -9.47
C ASP A 47 22.73 -0.05 -8.34
N TRP A 48 21.62 -0.45 -7.71
CA TRP A 48 21.04 0.27 -6.57
C TRP A 48 21.63 -0.14 -5.21
N PHE A 49 21.91 -1.42 -4.99
CA PHE A 49 22.22 -1.97 -3.66
C PHE A 49 23.58 -2.67 -3.59
N GLY A 50 24.23 -2.96 -4.70
CA GLY A 50 25.52 -3.64 -4.79
C GLY A 50 26.67 -2.90 -4.13
N VAL A 51 27.82 -3.55 -4.04
CA VAL A 51 29.03 -2.96 -3.45
C VAL A 51 29.47 -1.72 -4.23
N HIS A 52 29.37 -1.78 -5.56
CA HIS A 52 29.69 -0.68 -6.49
C HIS A 52 28.45 0.09 -6.96
N SER A 53 27.36 0.08 -6.18
CA SER A 53 26.13 0.78 -6.52
C SER A 53 26.32 2.29 -6.70
N TRP A 54 25.41 2.93 -7.42
CA TRP A 54 25.41 4.38 -7.70
C TRP A 54 25.58 5.23 -6.43
N VAL A 55 24.97 4.81 -5.32
CA VAL A 55 25.19 5.37 -3.99
C VAL A 55 25.67 4.24 -3.08
N THR A 56 26.95 4.16 -2.79
CA THR A 56 27.51 3.10 -1.95
C THR A 56 27.08 3.21 -0.51
N LEU A 57 27.10 2.10 0.25
CA LEU A 57 26.76 2.11 1.67
C LEU A 57 27.66 3.08 2.45
N SER A 58 28.94 3.14 2.13
CA SER A 58 29.90 4.05 2.77
C SER A 58 29.59 5.52 2.48
N THR A 59 29.19 5.85 1.23
CA THR A 59 28.75 7.20 0.86
C THR A 59 27.50 7.57 1.66
N MET A 60 26.51 6.68 1.71
CA MET A 60 25.25 6.93 2.42
C MET A 60 25.47 7.15 3.92
N THR A 61 26.35 6.35 4.55
CA THR A 61 26.66 6.50 5.97
C THR A 61 27.40 7.79 6.28
N ARG A 62 28.20 8.29 5.32
CA ARG A 62 28.92 9.56 5.46
C ARG A 62 28.03 10.78 5.31
N VAL A 63 27.12 10.75 4.32
CA VAL A 63 26.24 11.90 4.00
C VAL A 63 25.13 12.02 5.03
N GLU A 64 24.59 10.89 5.46
CA GLU A 64 23.50 10.81 6.43
C GLU A 64 23.95 10.00 7.66
N PRO A 65 24.75 10.60 8.54
CA PRO A 65 25.21 9.92 9.73
C PRO A 65 24.04 9.61 10.68
N GLY A 66 23.98 8.41 11.19
CA GLY A 66 22.97 7.98 12.15
C GLY A 66 22.88 6.47 12.28
N VAL A 67 22.26 5.99 13.37
CA VAL A 67 21.99 4.57 13.55
C VAL A 67 20.85 4.16 12.64
N ARG A 68 21.14 3.34 11.65
CA ARG A 68 20.15 2.80 10.70
C ARG A 68 20.06 1.30 10.88
N LEU A 69 18.90 0.86 11.29
CA LEU A 69 18.62 -0.57 11.42
C LEU A 69 18.30 -1.14 10.03
N ASN A 70 19.32 -1.65 9.34
CA ASN A 70 19.15 -2.37 8.09
C ASN A 70 20.11 -3.55 7.98
N LEU A 71 19.71 -4.58 7.24
CA LEU A 71 20.51 -5.79 7.10
C LEU A 71 21.79 -5.58 6.30
N PHE A 72 21.86 -4.58 5.44
CA PHE A 72 23.07 -4.27 4.65
C PHE A 72 24.26 -3.84 5.51
N THR A 73 24.02 -3.38 6.75
CA THR A 73 25.11 -2.99 7.66
C THR A 73 25.74 -4.18 8.39
N VAL A 74 25.05 -5.29 8.47
CA VAL A 74 25.49 -6.49 9.22
C VAL A 74 25.82 -7.69 8.34
N MET A 75 25.40 -7.66 7.05
CA MET A 75 25.73 -8.72 6.09
C MET A 75 27.11 -8.50 5.45
N PRO A 76 27.76 -9.56 4.96
CA PRO A 76 29.01 -9.43 4.22
C PRO A 76 28.86 -8.53 2.99
N GLN A 77 29.79 -7.58 2.82
CA GLN A 77 29.76 -6.59 1.75
C GLN A 77 30.32 -7.20 0.45
N ASN A 78 29.55 -8.06 -0.20
CA ASN A 78 29.80 -8.55 -1.55
C ASN A 78 28.49 -8.79 -2.29
N ASP A 79 28.54 -8.70 -3.61
CA ASP A 79 27.37 -8.77 -4.48
C ASP A 79 26.64 -10.13 -4.42
N ALA A 80 27.34 -11.22 -4.09
CA ALA A 80 26.71 -12.53 -3.94
C ALA A 80 25.73 -12.55 -2.75
N TRP A 81 26.10 -12.01 -1.59
CA TRP A 81 25.19 -11.90 -0.44
C TRP A 81 24.05 -10.92 -0.67
N ILE A 82 24.30 -9.85 -1.41
CA ILE A 82 23.28 -8.87 -1.82
C ILE A 82 22.26 -9.53 -2.78
N ALA A 83 22.72 -10.40 -3.68
CA ALA A 83 21.84 -11.20 -4.53
C ALA A 83 21.07 -12.27 -3.73
N VAL A 84 21.70 -12.94 -2.75
CA VAL A 84 21.00 -13.87 -1.85
C VAL A 84 19.91 -13.16 -1.06
N PHE A 85 20.19 -11.95 -0.55
CA PHE A 85 19.19 -11.13 0.13
C PHE A 85 17.97 -10.85 -0.76
N PHE A 86 18.18 -10.52 -2.04
CA PHE A 86 17.10 -10.32 -3.00
C PHE A 86 16.19 -11.54 -3.10
N TRP A 87 16.76 -12.74 -3.29
CA TRP A 87 15.99 -13.96 -3.48
C TRP A 87 15.25 -14.39 -2.20
N ILE A 88 15.86 -14.19 -1.03
CA ILE A 88 15.19 -14.40 0.26
C ILE A 88 14.01 -13.45 0.41
N PHE A 89 14.20 -12.16 0.08
CA PHE A 89 13.15 -11.17 0.15
C PHE A 89 11.99 -11.51 -0.80
N LEU A 90 12.29 -11.83 -2.05
CA LEU A 90 11.30 -12.24 -3.05
C LEU A 90 10.52 -13.48 -2.58
N CYS A 91 11.21 -14.48 -2.05
CA CYS A 91 10.58 -15.67 -1.49
C CYS A 91 9.56 -15.31 -0.39
N PHE A 92 9.95 -14.50 0.61
CA PHE A 92 9.03 -14.10 1.67
C PHE A 92 7.89 -13.21 1.18
N ALA A 93 8.10 -12.36 0.17
CA ALA A 93 7.04 -11.58 -0.45
C ALA A 93 5.98 -12.47 -1.12
N VAL A 94 6.40 -13.52 -1.83
CA VAL A 94 5.50 -14.53 -2.42
C VAL A 94 4.79 -15.33 -1.33
N LEU A 95 5.51 -15.78 -0.30
CA LEU A 95 4.93 -16.50 0.84
C LEU A 95 3.88 -15.65 1.58
N LEU A 96 4.13 -14.35 1.75
CA LEU A 96 3.18 -13.40 2.31
C LEU A 96 1.94 -13.29 1.43
N THR A 97 2.11 -13.17 0.11
CA THR A 97 1.01 -13.08 -0.85
C THR A 97 0.07 -14.28 -0.74
N VAL A 98 0.59 -15.50 -0.75
CA VAL A 98 -0.22 -16.71 -0.63
C VAL A 98 -0.68 -17.01 0.81
N GLY A 99 -0.07 -16.36 1.79
CA GLY A 99 -0.39 -16.52 3.23
C GLY A 99 0.09 -17.85 3.78
N LEU A 100 1.32 -18.22 3.47
CA LEU A 100 2.03 -19.33 4.09
C LEU A 100 3.05 -18.80 5.10
N TRP A 101 3.05 -19.37 6.30
CA TRP A 101 3.79 -18.85 7.45
C TRP A 101 3.56 -17.34 7.61
N THR A 102 2.31 -16.93 7.51
CA THR A 102 1.89 -15.52 7.32
C THR A 102 2.57 -14.58 8.32
N ARG A 103 2.67 -14.97 9.59
CA ARG A 103 3.31 -14.13 10.62
C ARG A 103 4.80 -13.96 10.37
N LEU A 104 5.52 -15.03 10.09
CA LEU A 104 6.95 -15.00 9.79
C LEU A 104 7.21 -14.20 8.51
N SER A 105 6.43 -14.48 7.46
CA SER A 105 6.56 -13.80 6.17
C SER A 105 6.31 -12.29 6.29
N SER A 106 5.32 -11.86 7.08
CA SER A 106 5.06 -10.43 7.28
C SER A 106 6.21 -9.73 8.02
N ILE A 107 6.81 -10.39 9.03
CA ILE A 107 7.97 -9.86 9.75
C ILE A 107 9.19 -9.77 8.81
N ALA A 108 9.47 -10.85 8.07
CA ALA A 108 10.59 -10.89 7.14
C ALA A 108 10.47 -9.81 6.04
N VAL A 109 9.28 -9.68 5.43
CA VAL A 109 9.02 -8.66 4.41
C VAL A 109 9.19 -7.26 4.99
N PHE A 110 8.64 -6.97 6.18
CA PHE A 110 8.83 -5.68 6.83
C PHE A 110 10.31 -5.35 7.05
N VAL A 111 11.10 -6.29 7.60
CA VAL A 111 12.54 -6.10 7.85
C VAL A 111 13.28 -5.87 6.53
N CYS A 112 12.95 -6.60 5.47
CA CYS A 112 13.57 -6.42 4.16
C CYS A 112 13.19 -5.06 3.54
N VAL A 113 11.90 -4.67 3.56
CA VAL A 113 11.43 -3.33 3.09
C VAL A 113 12.15 -2.22 3.86
N ALA A 114 12.19 -2.31 5.19
CA ALA A 114 12.90 -1.32 6.01
C ALA A 114 14.40 -1.28 5.65
N SER A 115 15.02 -2.43 5.39
CA SER A 115 16.44 -2.52 5.04
C SER A 115 16.76 -1.85 3.72
N ILE A 116 16.01 -2.09 2.63
CA ILE A 116 16.26 -1.43 1.34
C ILE A 116 16.02 0.07 1.41
N GLN A 117 14.98 0.49 2.11
CA GLN A 117 14.66 1.91 2.28
C GLN A 117 15.70 2.65 3.12
N GLN A 118 16.24 2.01 4.18
CA GLN A 118 17.31 2.59 4.99
C GLN A 118 18.70 2.51 4.30
N ARG A 119 18.85 1.62 3.31
CA ARG A 119 20.07 1.51 2.51
C ARG A 119 20.27 2.70 1.57
N ASN A 120 19.19 3.25 1.01
CA ASN A 120 19.24 4.42 0.16
C ASN A 120 17.98 5.28 0.35
N LEU A 121 18.12 6.43 1.03
CA LEU A 121 17.00 7.33 1.33
C LEU A 121 16.62 8.23 0.14
N TYR A 122 17.51 8.41 -0.83
CA TYR A 122 17.31 9.36 -1.93
C TYR A 122 16.42 8.85 -3.05
N ILE A 123 16.14 7.53 -3.06
CA ILE A 123 15.23 6.93 -4.04
C ILE A 123 13.80 6.79 -3.51
N LEU A 124 13.56 7.21 -2.26
CA LEU A 124 12.25 7.01 -1.61
C LEU A 124 11.26 8.10 -2.02
N HIS A 125 10.03 7.66 -2.19
CA HIS A 125 8.86 8.53 -2.30
C HIS A 125 7.83 8.23 -1.19
N GLY A 126 6.74 8.99 -1.15
CA GLY A 126 5.72 8.85 -0.10
C GLY A 126 5.08 7.46 -0.03
N GLY A 127 4.93 6.77 -1.16
CA GLY A 127 4.42 5.39 -1.22
C GLY A 127 5.31 4.39 -0.48
N ASP A 128 6.65 4.51 -0.62
CA ASP A 128 7.59 3.65 0.09
C ASP A 128 7.45 3.78 1.60
N VAL A 129 7.31 5.01 2.09
CA VAL A 129 7.11 5.27 3.53
C VAL A 129 5.79 4.66 3.99
N PHE A 130 4.73 4.86 3.21
CA PHE A 130 3.40 4.28 3.48
C PHE A 130 3.47 2.74 3.49
N LEU A 131 4.12 2.12 2.51
CA LEU A 131 4.31 0.68 2.43
C LEU A 131 5.06 0.13 3.67
N ARG A 132 6.09 0.83 4.15
CA ARG A 132 6.82 0.44 5.36
C ARG A 132 5.95 0.52 6.61
N VAL A 133 5.24 1.63 6.82
CA VAL A 133 4.41 1.82 8.02
C VAL A 133 3.25 0.82 8.03
N THR A 134 2.58 0.62 6.90
CA THR A 134 1.52 -0.39 6.79
C THR A 134 2.04 -1.81 6.97
N GLY A 135 3.25 -2.11 6.47
CA GLY A 135 3.95 -3.38 6.69
C GLY A 135 4.23 -3.65 8.18
N PHE A 136 4.59 -2.60 8.94
CA PHE A 136 4.73 -2.70 10.39
C PHE A 136 3.43 -3.16 11.06
N PHE A 137 2.30 -2.53 10.75
CA PHE A 137 1.03 -2.94 11.33
C PHE A 137 0.56 -4.31 10.83
N LEU A 138 0.90 -4.67 9.59
CA LEU A 138 0.57 -5.99 9.03
C LEU A 138 1.22 -7.13 9.80
N MET A 139 2.42 -6.94 10.38
CA MET A 139 3.07 -7.95 11.24
C MET A 139 2.21 -8.35 12.44
N PHE A 140 1.40 -7.44 12.96
CA PHE A 140 0.57 -7.66 14.15
C PHE A 140 -0.87 -8.07 13.79
N ALA A 141 -1.26 -7.89 12.54
CA ALA A 141 -2.60 -8.16 12.08
C ALA A 141 -2.91 -9.65 11.99
N PRO A 142 -4.17 -10.08 12.17
CA PRO A 142 -4.60 -11.45 11.93
C PRO A 142 -4.75 -11.76 10.43
N ALA A 143 -3.72 -11.38 9.64
CA ALA A 143 -3.76 -11.42 8.18
C ALA A 143 -3.80 -12.84 7.58
N GLY A 144 -3.42 -13.86 8.36
CA GLY A 144 -3.52 -15.28 7.99
C GLY A 144 -4.84 -15.96 8.43
N ALA A 145 -5.77 -15.21 9.03
CA ALA A 145 -7.04 -15.79 9.53
C ALA A 145 -8.07 -16.03 8.40
N ALA A 146 -7.89 -15.45 7.21
CA ALA A 146 -8.72 -15.68 6.05
C ALA A 146 -7.86 -15.71 4.77
N LEU A 147 -8.38 -16.32 3.70
CA LEU A 147 -7.77 -16.36 2.36
C LEU A 147 -6.26 -16.70 2.36
N SER A 148 -5.82 -17.64 3.20
CA SER A 148 -4.42 -18.03 3.36
C SER A 148 -4.21 -19.52 3.28
N VAL A 149 -3.03 -19.94 2.84
CA VAL A 149 -2.59 -21.34 2.87
C VAL A 149 -2.53 -21.85 4.31
N ASP A 150 -2.07 -21.02 5.25
CA ASP A 150 -2.07 -21.35 6.68
C ASP A 150 -3.47 -21.77 7.18
N ARG A 151 -4.50 -20.99 6.84
CA ARG A 151 -5.87 -21.32 7.19
C ARG A 151 -6.35 -22.62 6.52
N LEU A 152 -6.04 -22.77 5.22
CA LEU A 152 -6.41 -23.98 4.48
C LEU A 152 -5.82 -25.23 5.16
N ILE A 153 -4.57 -25.17 5.60
CA ILE A 153 -3.89 -26.25 6.33
C ILE A 153 -4.59 -26.52 7.67
N ARG A 154 -4.92 -25.47 8.45
CA ARG A 154 -5.59 -25.62 9.76
C ARG A 154 -6.97 -26.25 9.64
N VAL A 155 -7.77 -25.79 8.67
CA VAL A 155 -9.10 -26.34 8.40
C VAL A 155 -9.00 -27.81 7.94
N ARG A 156 -8.09 -28.13 7.01
CA ARG A 156 -7.88 -29.53 6.56
C ARG A 156 -7.42 -30.45 7.66
N ARG A 157 -6.62 -29.95 8.60
CA ARG A 157 -6.17 -30.69 9.79
C ARG A 157 -7.20 -30.69 10.92
N LYS A 158 -8.39 -30.13 10.72
CA LYS A 158 -9.46 -30.00 11.73
C LYS A 158 -9.03 -29.24 13.00
N LEU A 159 -8.04 -28.35 12.87
CA LEU A 159 -7.58 -27.47 13.96
C LEU A 159 -8.44 -26.21 14.08
N GLU A 160 -9.13 -25.84 13.02
CA GLU A 160 -10.11 -24.74 12.95
C GLU A 160 -11.36 -25.18 12.22
N GLY A 161 -12.50 -24.56 12.56
CA GLY A 161 -13.77 -24.72 11.84
C GLY A 161 -13.72 -24.08 10.44
N ALA A 162 -14.71 -24.42 9.60
CA ALA A 162 -14.87 -23.86 8.28
C ALA A 162 -15.27 -22.36 8.32
N GLU A 163 -15.91 -21.92 9.40
CA GLU A 163 -16.31 -20.52 9.59
C GLU A 163 -15.11 -19.64 9.95
N ILE A 164 -15.11 -18.40 9.43
CA ILE A 164 -14.06 -17.45 9.71
C ILE A 164 -14.39 -16.73 11.02
N GLU A 165 -13.59 -16.98 12.05
CA GLU A 165 -13.76 -16.33 13.34
C GLU A 165 -13.46 -14.82 13.25
N PRO A 166 -14.33 -13.97 13.79
CA PRO A 166 -14.05 -12.54 13.92
C PRO A 166 -12.81 -12.27 14.79
N ARG A 167 -12.07 -11.25 14.46
CA ARG A 167 -10.84 -10.82 15.15
C ARG A 167 -10.88 -9.32 15.45
N ALA A 168 -10.14 -8.88 16.46
CA ALA A 168 -10.00 -7.47 16.78
C ALA A 168 -9.33 -6.70 15.63
N PRO A 169 -9.94 -5.63 15.08
CA PRO A 169 -9.45 -4.95 13.88
C PRO A 169 -8.42 -3.85 14.15
N TRP A 170 -7.81 -3.78 15.32
CA TRP A 170 -6.96 -2.65 15.71
C TRP A 170 -5.83 -2.35 14.71
N ALA A 171 -5.15 -3.37 14.18
CA ALA A 171 -4.11 -3.18 13.18
C ALA A 171 -4.68 -2.64 11.85
N GLN A 172 -5.86 -3.11 11.43
CA GLN A 172 -6.59 -2.55 10.30
C GLN A 172 -6.91 -1.07 10.52
N ARG A 173 -7.37 -0.69 11.73
CA ARG A 173 -7.66 0.70 12.09
C ARG A 173 -6.42 1.58 12.00
N MET A 174 -5.25 1.07 12.45
CA MET A 174 -4.00 1.82 12.33
C MET A 174 -3.61 2.08 10.88
N ILE A 175 -3.75 1.11 9.98
CA ILE A 175 -3.50 1.32 8.55
C ILE A 175 -4.53 2.29 7.94
N GLN A 176 -5.79 2.22 8.34
CA GLN A 176 -6.80 3.20 7.93
C GLN A 176 -6.46 4.61 8.38
N PHE A 177 -5.95 4.78 9.61
CA PHE A 177 -5.48 6.07 10.10
C PHE A 177 -4.26 6.56 9.33
N GLU A 178 -3.32 5.69 9.01
CA GLU A 178 -2.14 6.02 8.22
C GLU A 178 -2.55 6.56 6.83
N LEU A 179 -3.49 5.90 6.16
CA LEU A 179 -4.02 6.37 4.88
C LEU A 179 -4.71 7.74 5.00
N ALA A 180 -5.56 7.91 6.01
CA ALA A 180 -6.25 9.18 6.25
C ALA A 180 -5.26 10.31 6.58
N LEU A 181 -4.22 10.00 7.38
CA LEU A 181 -3.17 10.94 7.73
C LEU A 181 -2.31 11.32 6.51
N LEU A 182 -2.02 10.37 5.62
CA LEU A 182 -1.31 10.63 4.37
C LEU A 182 -2.05 11.69 3.54
N TYR A 183 -3.35 11.52 3.30
CA TYR A 183 -4.14 12.49 2.55
C TYR A 183 -4.29 13.83 3.28
N PHE A 184 -4.57 13.78 4.57
CA PHE A 184 -4.75 14.99 5.36
C PHE A 184 -3.47 15.81 5.47
N SER A 185 -2.32 15.16 5.68
CA SER A 185 -1.02 15.83 5.71
C SER A 185 -0.66 16.41 4.34
N SER A 186 -0.91 15.67 3.26
CA SER A 186 -0.72 16.14 1.88
C SER A 186 -1.54 17.40 1.61
N PHE A 187 -2.83 17.40 1.98
CA PHE A 187 -3.68 18.59 1.92
C PHE A 187 -3.10 19.76 2.70
N LEU A 188 -2.70 19.55 3.99
CA LEU A 188 -2.14 20.61 4.83
C LEU A 188 -0.84 21.22 4.28
N TRP A 189 -0.01 20.42 3.64
CA TRP A 189 1.20 20.93 2.98
C TRP A 189 0.87 21.71 1.72
N LYS A 190 -0.05 21.22 0.91
CA LYS A 190 -0.47 21.88 -0.34
C LYS A 190 -1.11 23.24 -0.12
N ILE A 191 -1.99 23.39 0.88
CA ILE A 191 -2.64 24.69 1.16
C ILE A 191 -1.69 25.78 1.66
N LYS A 192 -0.44 25.45 2.00
CA LYS A 192 0.60 26.45 2.32
C LYS A 192 1.24 27.04 1.05
N GLY A 193 1.09 26.38 -0.09
CA GLY A 193 1.71 26.78 -1.36
C GLY A 193 0.80 27.67 -2.22
N ALA A 194 1.26 28.86 -2.59
CA ALA A 194 0.49 29.78 -3.45
C ALA A 194 -0.02 29.13 -4.75
N PRO A 195 0.74 28.25 -5.46
CA PRO A 195 0.25 27.60 -6.68
C PRO A 195 -0.98 26.73 -6.45
N TRP A 196 -1.14 26.14 -5.28
CA TRP A 196 -2.32 25.34 -4.92
C TRP A 196 -3.53 26.21 -4.68
N LEU A 197 -3.35 27.32 -3.96
CA LEU A 197 -4.45 28.25 -3.64
C LEU A 197 -4.95 29.02 -4.87
N ASN A 198 -4.04 29.43 -5.75
CA ASN A 198 -4.41 30.15 -6.98
C ASN A 198 -4.80 29.21 -8.15
N GLY A 199 -4.72 27.90 -7.95
CA GLY A 199 -5.15 26.90 -8.93
C GLY A 199 -4.12 26.61 -10.03
N THR A 200 -2.85 27.01 -9.90
CA THR A 200 -1.83 26.81 -10.95
C THR A 200 -0.91 25.62 -10.70
N ALA A 201 -1.06 24.88 -9.59
CA ALA A 201 -0.14 23.81 -9.24
C ALA A 201 -0.03 22.72 -10.30
N LEU A 202 -1.16 22.24 -10.83
CA LEU A 202 -1.16 21.18 -11.87
C LEU A 202 -0.58 21.67 -13.20
N PHE A 203 -0.60 22.97 -13.49
CA PHE A 203 0.11 23.49 -14.63
C PHE A 203 1.60 23.17 -14.54
N TYR A 204 2.25 23.46 -13.39
CA TYR A 204 3.65 23.16 -13.18
C TYR A 204 3.92 21.64 -13.16
N VAL A 205 3.09 20.86 -12.49
CA VAL A 205 3.26 19.41 -12.40
C VAL A 205 3.24 18.77 -13.80
N PHE A 206 2.30 19.14 -14.64
CA PHE A 206 2.16 18.55 -15.99
C PHE A 206 3.20 19.06 -17.01
N HIS A 207 3.97 20.10 -16.66
CA HIS A 207 5.11 20.56 -17.44
C HIS A 207 6.47 20.06 -16.92
N MET A 208 6.47 19.19 -15.90
CA MET A 208 7.67 18.48 -15.44
C MET A 208 7.96 17.26 -16.33
N HIS A 209 8.53 17.52 -17.50
CA HIS A 209 8.79 16.46 -18.51
C HIS A 209 9.62 15.29 -18.00
N ALA A 210 10.47 15.49 -16.99
CA ALA A 210 11.30 14.42 -16.41
C ALA A 210 10.50 13.30 -15.75
N ILE A 211 9.28 13.59 -15.29
CA ILE A 211 8.40 12.61 -14.61
C ILE A 211 7.10 12.38 -15.37
N GLN A 212 6.95 12.90 -16.57
CA GLN A 212 5.76 12.66 -17.40
C GLN A 212 5.80 11.23 -17.95
N ARG A 213 4.71 10.47 -17.79
CA ARG A 213 4.62 9.10 -18.31
C ARG A 213 4.02 9.06 -19.72
N PHE A 214 2.82 9.58 -19.89
CA PHE A 214 2.14 9.63 -21.17
C PHE A 214 1.75 11.07 -21.54
N PRO A 215 1.64 11.38 -22.85
CA PRO A 215 1.22 12.71 -23.27
C PRO A 215 -0.23 12.97 -22.84
N LEU A 216 -0.44 14.14 -22.27
CA LEU A 216 -1.77 14.58 -21.87
C LEU A 216 -2.55 15.12 -23.08
N PRO A 217 -3.84 14.79 -23.21
CA PRO A 217 -4.69 15.36 -24.24
C PRO A 217 -4.69 16.89 -24.19
N GLY A 218 -4.60 17.56 -25.36
CA GLY A 218 -4.47 19.02 -25.42
C GLY A 218 -5.57 19.81 -24.72
N TRP A 219 -6.80 19.25 -24.65
CA TRP A 219 -7.91 19.89 -23.94
C TRP A 219 -7.68 19.95 -22.41
N THR A 220 -6.94 19.02 -21.83
CA THR A 220 -6.62 19.02 -20.38
C THR A 220 -5.67 20.15 -20.00
N GLN A 221 -4.97 20.74 -20.96
CA GLN A 221 -4.00 21.83 -20.72
C GLN A 221 -4.65 23.22 -20.69
N GLN A 222 -5.96 23.29 -20.88
CA GLN A 222 -6.71 24.54 -20.71
C GLN A 222 -6.60 25.06 -19.28
N LEU A 223 -6.23 26.33 -19.11
CA LEU A 223 -5.92 26.90 -17.80
C LEU A 223 -7.08 26.75 -16.79
N TRP A 224 -8.31 26.90 -17.23
CA TRP A 224 -9.47 26.75 -16.36
C TRP A 224 -9.67 25.30 -15.90
N ILE A 225 -9.35 24.30 -16.75
CA ILE A 225 -9.40 22.88 -16.38
C ILE A 225 -8.32 22.57 -15.32
N LEU A 226 -7.09 23.05 -15.54
CA LEU A 226 -5.98 22.87 -14.60
C LEU A 226 -6.29 23.51 -13.24
N LYS A 227 -6.93 24.68 -13.23
CA LYS A 227 -7.38 25.32 -11.99
C LYS A 227 -8.42 24.47 -11.25
N LEU A 228 -9.46 24.03 -11.94
CA LEU A 228 -10.49 23.17 -11.36
C LEU A 228 -9.90 21.86 -10.84
N ALA A 229 -9.03 21.22 -11.61
CA ALA A 229 -8.37 19.98 -11.20
C ALA A 229 -7.42 20.18 -10.00
N THR A 230 -6.74 21.35 -9.91
CA THR A 230 -5.93 21.71 -8.73
C THR A 230 -6.80 21.81 -7.47
N TRP A 231 -7.91 22.53 -7.53
CA TRP A 231 -8.81 22.68 -6.39
C TRP A 231 -9.56 21.39 -6.06
N TYR A 232 -9.92 20.59 -7.09
CA TYR A 232 -10.47 19.25 -6.90
C TYR A 232 -9.49 18.34 -6.12
N THR A 233 -8.18 18.39 -6.43
CA THR A 233 -7.17 17.65 -5.68
C THR A 233 -7.20 18.00 -4.19
N LEU A 234 -7.22 19.30 -3.86
CA LEU A 234 -7.30 19.74 -2.46
C LEU A 234 -8.58 19.25 -1.77
N ALA A 235 -9.73 19.42 -2.44
CA ALA A 235 -11.02 19.01 -1.88
C ALA A 235 -11.08 17.48 -1.68
N LEU A 236 -10.55 16.71 -2.62
CA LEU A 236 -10.53 15.24 -2.55
C LEU A 236 -9.59 14.74 -1.46
N GLU A 237 -8.36 15.28 -1.36
CA GLU A 237 -7.41 14.88 -0.32
C GLU A 237 -7.96 15.19 1.09
N PHE A 238 -8.53 16.38 1.29
CA PHE A 238 -9.24 16.69 2.55
C PHE A 238 -10.36 15.69 2.82
N SER A 239 -11.18 15.38 1.82
CA SER A 239 -12.32 14.48 1.95
C SER A 239 -11.88 13.04 2.27
N LEU A 240 -10.83 12.54 1.61
CA LEU A 240 -10.23 11.23 1.89
C LEU A 240 -9.57 11.19 3.28
N GLY A 241 -9.00 12.31 3.76
CA GLY A 241 -8.44 12.37 5.12
C GLY A 241 -9.50 12.39 6.23
N VAL A 242 -10.65 13.04 5.99
CA VAL A 242 -11.64 13.33 7.02
C VAL A 242 -12.98 12.63 6.80
N LEU A 243 -13.55 12.69 5.60
CA LEU A 243 -14.92 12.24 5.35
C LEU A 243 -15.04 10.75 5.05
N ILE A 244 -13.95 10.06 4.72
CA ILE A 244 -13.93 8.60 4.44
C ILE A 244 -14.44 7.76 5.62
N TRP A 245 -14.36 8.27 6.84
CA TRP A 245 -14.83 7.60 8.05
C TRP A 245 -16.36 7.54 8.14
N PHE A 246 -17.06 8.42 7.46
CA PHE A 246 -18.52 8.48 7.46
C PHE A 246 -19.09 7.59 6.34
N ARG A 247 -19.98 6.68 6.71
CA ARG A 247 -20.56 5.68 5.78
C ARG A 247 -21.11 6.24 4.46
N PRO A 248 -21.88 7.38 4.46
CA PRO A 248 -22.45 7.91 3.22
C PRO A 248 -21.40 8.35 2.18
N PHE A 249 -20.24 8.84 2.65
CA PHE A 249 -19.21 9.38 1.77
C PHE A 249 -18.17 8.33 1.36
N ARG A 250 -18.09 7.21 2.07
CA ARG A 250 -17.01 6.22 1.94
C ARG A 250 -16.86 5.67 0.53
N TYR A 251 -17.89 5.06 -0.02
CA TYR A 251 -17.80 4.46 -1.36
C TYR A 251 -17.63 5.49 -2.48
N PRO A 252 -18.38 6.62 -2.52
CA PRO A 252 -18.09 7.69 -3.46
C PRO A 252 -16.64 8.16 -3.41
N LEU A 253 -16.08 8.36 -2.20
CA LEU A 253 -14.69 8.81 -2.04
C LEU A 253 -13.68 7.74 -2.48
N LEU A 254 -13.94 6.46 -2.22
CA LEU A 254 -13.07 5.37 -2.71
C LEU A 254 -13.03 5.34 -4.24
N VAL A 255 -14.18 5.55 -4.91
CA VAL A 255 -14.24 5.62 -6.38
C VAL A 255 -13.52 6.86 -6.91
N LEU A 256 -13.79 8.03 -6.33
CA LEU A 256 -13.12 9.28 -6.75
C LEU A 256 -11.61 9.22 -6.50
N GLY A 257 -11.18 8.65 -5.37
CA GLY A 257 -9.78 8.43 -5.05
C GLY A 257 -9.12 7.44 -6.02
N LEU A 258 -9.80 6.35 -6.39
CA LEU A 258 -9.30 5.42 -7.40
C LEU A 258 -9.09 6.13 -8.76
N LEU A 259 -10.07 6.89 -9.22
CA LEU A 259 -9.95 7.65 -10.48
C LEU A 259 -8.84 8.69 -10.41
N PHE A 260 -8.68 9.36 -9.27
CA PHE A 260 -7.60 10.30 -9.01
C PHE A 260 -6.23 9.64 -9.12
N HIS A 261 -6.00 8.52 -8.42
CA HIS A 261 -4.75 7.78 -8.48
C HIS A 261 -4.46 7.21 -9.88
N LEU A 262 -5.46 6.69 -10.56
CA LEU A 262 -5.30 6.25 -11.96
C LEU A 262 -4.96 7.41 -12.90
N SER A 263 -5.45 8.63 -12.64
CA SER A 263 -5.07 9.81 -13.43
C SER A 263 -3.62 10.22 -13.18
N ILE A 264 -3.12 10.08 -11.97
CA ILE A 264 -1.70 10.31 -11.63
C ILE A 264 -0.84 9.22 -12.27
N GLU A 265 -1.21 7.94 -12.15
CA GLU A 265 -0.51 6.82 -12.78
C GLU A 265 -0.39 6.98 -14.31
N TYR A 266 -1.42 7.54 -14.96
CA TYR A 266 -1.37 7.86 -16.37
C TYR A 266 -0.44 9.03 -16.68
N SER A 267 -0.47 10.08 -15.87
CA SER A 267 0.22 11.33 -16.18
C SER A 267 1.66 11.40 -15.69
N LEU A 268 1.97 10.73 -14.58
CA LEU A 268 3.26 10.82 -13.91
C LEU A 268 3.95 9.45 -13.79
N ASN A 269 5.25 9.43 -14.04
CA ASN A 269 6.08 8.23 -13.86
C ASN A 269 6.66 8.19 -12.44
N ILE A 270 5.81 7.82 -11.47
CA ILE A 270 6.21 7.58 -10.09
C ILE A 270 5.98 6.08 -9.81
N PRO A 271 7.02 5.25 -9.97
CA PRO A 271 6.85 3.79 -9.94
C PRO A 271 6.18 3.31 -8.65
N MET A 272 5.16 2.46 -8.78
CA MET A 272 4.43 1.80 -7.69
C MET A 272 3.70 2.70 -6.68
N PHE A 273 3.95 4.01 -6.66
CA PHE A 273 3.37 4.94 -5.67
C PHE A 273 1.85 4.83 -5.56
N GLU A 274 1.17 4.87 -6.70
CA GLU A 274 -0.30 4.84 -6.74
C GLU A 274 -0.84 3.50 -6.24
N TRP A 275 -0.17 2.41 -6.60
CA TRP A 275 -0.57 1.06 -6.19
C TRP A 275 -0.35 0.83 -4.70
N ASP A 276 0.77 1.31 -4.13
CA ASP A 276 1.07 1.20 -2.70
C ASP A 276 0.00 1.89 -1.83
N VAL A 277 -0.58 2.99 -2.32
CA VAL A 277 -1.66 3.69 -1.62
C VAL A 277 -3.01 3.02 -1.86
N LEU A 278 -3.33 2.65 -3.11
CA LEU A 278 -4.63 2.09 -3.49
C LEU A 278 -4.95 0.75 -2.81
N ILE A 279 -3.94 -0.08 -2.54
CA ILE A 279 -4.17 -1.36 -1.84
C ILE A 279 -4.85 -1.19 -0.48
N ALA A 280 -4.63 -0.07 0.20
CA ALA A 280 -5.24 0.18 1.52
C ALA A 280 -6.73 0.57 1.44
N TYR A 281 -7.25 0.92 0.26
CA TYR A 281 -8.67 1.21 0.08
C TYR A 281 -9.57 0.03 0.45
N VAL A 282 -9.08 -1.19 0.23
CA VAL A 282 -9.82 -2.41 0.56
C VAL A 282 -10.19 -2.51 2.04
N LEU A 283 -9.40 -1.88 2.91
CA LEU A 283 -9.64 -1.87 4.35
C LEU A 283 -10.86 -1.04 4.76
N PHE A 284 -11.33 -0.13 3.89
CA PHE A 284 -12.53 0.67 4.09
C PHE A 284 -13.79 0.02 3.50
N ILE A 285 -13.67 -1.08 2.74
CA ILE A 285 -14.81 -1.80 2.19
C ILE A 285 -15.42 -2.67 3.30
N ASP A 286 -16.76 -2.70 3.36
CA ASP A 286 -17.45 -3.54 4.32
C ASP A 286 -17.14 -5.03 4.06
N PRO A 287 -16.88 -5.84 5.08
CA PRO A 287 -16.58 -7.26 4.90
C PRO A 287 -17.67 -8.04 4.14
N ALA A 288 -18.93 -7.66 4.30
CA ALA A 288 -20.05 -8.31 3.58
C ALA A 288 -19.98 -8.01 2.08
N ASP A 289 -19.66 -6.77 1.71
CA ASP A 289 -19.53 -6.36 0.32
C ASP A 289 -18.33 -7.04 -0.35
N LEU A 290 -17.19 -7.15 0.35
CA LEU A 290 -16.03 -7.91 -0.13
C LEU A 290 -16.34 -9.38 -0.38
N GLN A 291 -17.08 -10.02 0.50
CA GLN A 291 -17.51 -11.41 0.33
C GLN A 291 -18.49 -11.55 -0.84
N CYS A 292 -19.38 -10.58 -1.04
CA CYS A 292 -20.29 -10.54 -2.19
C CYS A 292 -19.50 -10.41 -3.51
N MET A 293 -18.55 -9.46 -3.58
CA MET A 293 -17.68 -9.25 -4.74
C MET A 293 -16.88 -10.52 -5.07
N GLY A 294 -16.32 -11.20 -4.05
CA GLY A 294 -15.57 -12.45 -4.21
C GLY A 294 -16.45 -13.57 -4.79
N ARG A 295 -17.69 -13.73 -4.31
CA ARG A 295 -18.64 -14.73 -4.85
C ARG A 295 -19.00 -14.45 -6.31
N VAL A 296 -19.27 -13.18 -6.65
CA VAL A 296 -19.58 -12.78 -8.02
C VAL A 296 -18.40 -13.06 -8.96
N ALA A 297 -17.17 -12.72 -8.54
CA ALA A 297 -15.97 -12.99 -9.32
C ALA A 297 -15.76 -14.49 -9.59
N VAL A 298 -15.91 -15.33 -8.56
CA VAL A 298 -15.80 -16.79 -8.70
C VAL A 298 -16.86 -17.34 -9.66
N GLN A 299 -18.12 -16.91 -9.51
CA GLN A 299 -19.20 -17.33 -10.41
C GLN A 299 -18.94 -16.92 -11.87
N PHE A 300 -18.43 -15.73 -12.09
CA PHE A 300 -18.08 -15.26 -13.43
C PHE A 300 -16.98 -16.12 -14.07
N LEU A 301 -15.92 -16.42 -13.33
CA LEU A 301 -14.82 -17.27 -13.79
C LEU A 301 -15.29 -18.69 -14.11
N LEU A 302 -16.14 -19.29 -13.27
CA LEU A 302 -16.71 -20.63 -13.50
C LEU A 302 -17.61 -20.66 -14.74
N ARG A 303 -18.40 -19.61 -14.97
CA ARG A 303 -19.22 -19.51 -16.19
C ARG A 303 -18.38 -19.41 -17.46
N ARG A 304 -17.27 -18.66 -17.40
CA ARG A 304 -16.33 -18.51 -18.53
C ARG A 304 -15.62 -19.84 -18.84
N SER A 305 -15.14 -20.54 -17.82
CA SER A 305 -14.50 -21.85 -17.98
C SER A 305 -15.43 -22.89 -18.62
N ARG A 306 -16.70 -22.90 -18.26
CA ARG A 306 -17.69 -23.81 -18.88
C ARG A 306 -17.97 -23.49 -20.35
N ARG A 307 -17.93 -22.20 -20.73
CA ARG A 307 -18.10 -21.78 -22.14
C ARG A 307 -16.91 -22.17 -23.01
N THR A 308 -15.69 -22.09 -22.47
CA THR A 308 -14.47 -22.49 -23.22
C THR A 308 -14.29 -24.02 -23.29
N ALA A 309 -14.93 -24.80 -22.43
CA ALA A 309 -14.92 -26.27 -22.48
C ALA A 309 -16.01 -26.85 -23.37
N SER A 310 -16.95 -26.03 -23.91
CA SER A 310 -18.03 -26.43 -24.81
C SER A 310 -17.78 -26.04 -26.28
N VAL A 311 -16.61 -25.51 -26.60
CA VAL A 311 -16.06 -25.24 -27.95
C VAL A 311 -14.88 -26.17 -28.20
#